data_dd22a711641a560af859f89ead9cc104
#
_entry.id   dd22a711641a560af859f89ead9cc104
#
_cell.length_a   1.000
_cell.length_b   1.000
_cell.length_c   1.000
_cell.angle_alpha   90.00
_cell.angle_beta   90.00
_cell.angle_gamma   90.00
#
_symmetry.space_group_name_H-M   'P 1'
#
loop_
_entity.id
_entity.type
_entity.pdbx_description
1 polymer ?
#
loop_
_entity_poly.entity_id
_entity_poly.type
_entity_poly.pdbx_seq_one_letter_code
_entity_poly.pdbx_strand_id
1 'polypeptide(L)'
;MDHLQNVLSYFDQQQPLCAEHDRIPKDLYREFGVKAGLRDETGKGVLAGLTNISDIRAFQYVDGVKHPADGQLLYRGYDVKDLINGSRGSRFAFEEAGYLLLFGQLPTPEQLEQFCAVLGECRTCLLYTSPSPRD
;
A
#
# COMPACT_ATOMS: atom_id res chain seq x y z
N MET A 1 24.20 -2.46 -19.72
CA MET A 1 23.31 -3.64 -19.89
C MET A 1 22.93 -4.30 -18.57
N ASP A 2 23.73 -4.18 -17.52
CA ASP A 2 23.45 -4.84 -16.21
C ASP A 2 22.24 -4.30 -15.45
N HIS A 3 22.00 -2.99 -15.47
CA HIS A 3 20.92 -2.37 -14.69
C HIS A 3 19.52 -2.89 -15.05
N LEU A 4 19.21 -2.99 -16.33
CA LEU A 4 17.89 -3.50 -16.78
C LEU A 4 17.71 -4.96 -16.38
N GLN A 5 18.78 -5.75 -16.43
CA GLN A 5 18.75 -7.16 -16.04
C GLN A 5 18.47 -7.31 -14.54
N ASN A 6 19.08 -6.46 -13.70
CA ASN A 6 18.83 -6.45 -12.25
C ASN A 6 17.38 -6.11 -11.92
N VAL A 7 16.82 -5.07 -12.57
CA VAL A 7 15.40 -4.68 -12.40
C VAL A 7 14.46 -5.79 -12.82
N LEU A 8 14.68 -6.41 -13.97
CA LEU A 8 13.86 -7.52 -14.46
C LEU A 8 13.94 -8.75 -13.53
N SER A 9 15.15 -9.10 -13.09
CA SER A 9 15.35 -10.21 -12.14
C SER A 9 14.63 -9.96 -10.83
N TYR A 10 14.65 -8.72 -10.32
CA TYR A 10 13.91 -8.36 -9.12
C TYR A 10 12.40 -8.49 -9.31
N PHE A 11 11.84 -8.03 -10.43
CA PHE A 11 10.42 -8.20 -10.73
C PHE A 11 10.00 -9.66 -10.79
N ASP A 12 10.78 -10.51 -11.44
CA ASP A 12 10.50 -11.95 -11.50
C ASP A 12 10.49 -12.59 -10.10
N GLN A 13 11.40 -12.16 -9.21
CA GLN A 13 11.45 -12.64 -7.83
C GLN A 13 10.25 -12.17 -6.98
N GLN A 14 9.76 -10.94 -7.21
CA GLN A 14 8.64 -10.37 -6.44
C GLN A 14 7.27 -10.78 -6.97
N GLN A 15 7.17 -11.24 -8.20
CA GLN A 15 5.89 -11.60 -8.83
C GLN A 15 5.05 -12.59 -8.01
N PRO A 16 5.59 -13.69 -7.43
CA PRO A 16 4.81 -14.61 -6.61
C PRO A 16 4.23 -13.92 -5.37
N LEU A 17 5.00 -13.06 -4.71
CA LEU A 17 4.57 -12.31 -3.52
C LEU A 17 3.43 -11.33 -3.84
N CYS A 18 3.54 -10.60 -4.94
CA CYS A 18 2.46 -9.75 -5.43
C CYS A 18 1.20 -10.59 -5.73
N ALA A 19 1.33 -11.71 -6.43
CA ALA A 19 0.21 -12.56 -6.78
C ALA A 19 -0.51 -13.17 -5.55
N GLU A 20 0.21 -13.42 -4.46
CA GLU A 20 -0.36 -13.89 -3.20
C GLU A 20 -1.20 -12.80 -2.51
N HIS A 21 -0.70 -11.55 -2.47
CA HIS A 21 -1.31 -10.45 -1.72
C HIS A 21 -2.26 -9.56 -2.54
N ASP A 22 -2.33 -9.74 -3.86
CA ASP A 22 -3.13 -8.90 -4.78
C ASP A 22 -4.55 -9.47 -5.03
N ARG A 23 -4.88 -10.60 -4.43
CA ARG A 23 -6.17 -11.26 -4.65
C ARG A 23 -7.12 -11.02 -3.49
N ILE A 24 -8.33 -10.57 -3.85
CA ILE A 24 -9.49 -10.57 -2.95
C ILE A 24 -10.42 -11.69 -3.39
N PRO A 25 -10.71 -12.69 -2.52
CA PRO A 25 -11.64 -13.76 -2.83
C PRO A 25 -13.01 -13.22 -3.25
N LYS A 26 -13.59 -13.78 -4.32
CA LYS A 26 -14.86 -13.28 -4.88
C LYS A 26 -16.07 -13.47 -3.96
N ASP A 27 -16.01 -14.46 -3.08
CA ASP A 27 -17.03 -14.75 -2.06
C ASP A 27 -17.15 -13.60 -1.05
N LEU A 28 -16.07 -12.90 -0.71
CA LEU A 28 -16.10 -11.73 0.15
C LEU A 28 -16.99 -10.61 -0.39
N TYR A 29 -17.06 -10.43 -1.71
CA TYR A 29 -17.97 -9.44 -2.31
C TYR A 29 -19.43 -9.75 -2.02
N ARG A 30 -19.79 -11.03 -1.95
CA ARG A 30 -21.14 -11.46 -1.58
C ARG A 30 -21.35 -11.38 -0.08
N GLU A 31 -20.40 -11.82 0.72
CA GLU A 31 -20.45 -11.78 2.18
C GLU A 31 -20.63 -10.36 2.70
N PHE A 32 -19.89 -9.40 2.18
CA PHE A 32 -19.98 -7.99 2.55
C PHE A 32 -21.06 -7.19 1.78
N GLY A 33 -21.80 -7.82 0.89
CA GLY A 33 -22.88 -7.17 0.14
C GLY A 33 -22.41 -5.99 -0.70
N VAL A 34 -21.24 -6.11 -1.32
CA VAL A 34 -20.64 -5.05 -2.16
C VAL A 34 -21.57 -4.75 -3.35
N LYS A 35 -21.87 -3.49 -3.57
CA LYS A 35 -22.80 -3.02 -4.60
C LYS A 35 -22.12 -2.10 -5.61
N ALA A 36 -22.64 -2.10 -6.84
CA ALA A 36 -22.28 -1.11 -7.85
C ALA A 36 -23.00 0.20 -7.55
N GLY A 37 -22.28 1.22 -7.15
CA GLY A 37 -22.81 2.53 -6.80
C GLY A 37 -22.38 2.97 -5.41
N LEU A 38 -22.49 4.28 -5.15
CA LEU A 38 -21.95 4.89 -3.94
C LEU A 38 -23.01 5.14 -2.86
N ARG A 39 -24.28 5.07 -3.22
CA ARG A 39 -25.40 5.32 -2.28
C ARG A 39 -26.55 4.36 -2.56
N ASP A 40 -27.29 4.02 -1.50
CA ASP A 40 -28.57 3.32 -1.59
C ASP A 40 -29.74 4.29 -1.87
N GLU A 41 -30.93 3.74 -1.99
CA GLU A 41 -32.15 4.52 -2.25
C GLU A 41 -32.48 5.56 -1.16
N THR A 42 -31.94 5.36 0.05
CA THR A 42 -32.11 6.29 1.19
C THR A 42 -31.03 7.36 1.24
N GLY A 43 -30.08 7.35 0.29
CA GLY A 43 -28.94 8.26 0.27
C GLY A 43 -27.78 7.87 1.20
N LYS A 44 -27.87 6.73 1.88
CA LYS A 44 -26.81 6.18 2.73
C LYS A 44 -25.68 5.63 1.86
N GLY A 45 -24.44 5.83 2.27
CA GLY A 45 -23.28 5.25 1.59
C GLY A 45 -23.34 3.72 1.61
N VAL A 46 -23.01 3.11 0.48
CA VAL A 46 -22.91 1.65 0.33
C VAL A 46 -21.46 1.23 0.15
N LEU A 47 -21.18 -0.04 0.47
CA LEU A 47 -19.88 -0.64 0.20
C LEU A 47 -19.76 -0.92 -1.30
N ALA A 48 -18.95 -0.11 -2.00
CA ALA A 48 -18.80 -0.18 -3.46
C ALA A 48 -17.60 -1.04 -3.91
N GLY A 49 -16.72 -1.44 -2.98
CA GLY A 49 -15.54 -2.25 -3.27
C GLY A 49 -14.88 -2.76 -2.01
N LEU A 50 -13.91 -3.63 -2.17
CA LEU A 50 -13.06 -4.15 -1.11
C LEU A 50 -11.60 -3.80 -1.40
N THR A 51 -10.85 -3.55 -0.35
CA THR A 51 -9.40 -3.40 -0.38
C THR A 51 -8.79 -4.13 0.80
N ASN A 52 -7.63 -4.73 0.59
CA ASN A 52 -6.79 -5.31 1.64
C ASN A 52 -5.53 -4.47 1.90
N ILE A 53 -5.43 -3.29 1.25
CA ILE A 53 -4.24 -2.43 1.32
C ILE A 53 -4.33 -1.48 2.50
N SER A 54 -5.50 -0.88 2.74
CA SER A 54 -5.68 0.08 3.83
C SER A 54 -7.06 -0.04 4.47
N ASP A 55 -7.13 0.32 5.75
CA ASP A 55 -8.37 0.38 6.52
C ASP A 55 -8.38 1.66 7.36
N ILE A 56 -9.53 2.35 7.37
CA ILE A 56 -9.73 3.56 8.17
C ILE A 56 -10.84 3.30 9.17
N ARG A 57 -10.51 3.35 10.44
CA ARG A 57 -11.44 3.16 11.55
C ARG A 57 -11.69 4.48 12.25
N ALA A 58 -12.89 5.03 12.13
CA ALA A 58 -13.31 6.28 12.76
C ALA A 58 -14.46 6.10 13.76
N PHE A 59 -14.97 4.86 13.88
CA PHE A 59 -16.05 4.52 14.81
C PHE A 59 -16.00 3.06 15.19
N GLN A 60 -16.63 2.77 16.33
CA GLN A 60 -16.81 1.41 16.84
C GLN A 60 -18.30 1.15 17.08
N TYR A 61 -18.68 -0.10 17.01
CA TYR A 61 -20.03 -0.53 17.35
C TYR A 61 -20.01 -1.14 18.76
N VAL A 62 -20.82 -0.58 19.68
CA VAL A 62 -21.05 -1.10 21.02
C VAL A 62 -22.53 -1.43 21.11
N ASP A 63 -22.87 -2.67 21.39
CA ASP A 63 -24.25 -3.16 21.44
C ASP A 63 -25.07 -2.84 20.17
N GLY A 64 -24.42 -2.88 19.00
CA GLY A 64 -25.05 -2.58 17.72
C GLY A 64 -25.23 -1.08 17.43
N VAL A 65 -24.86 -0.19 18.35
CA VAL A 65 -24.90 1.26 18.20
C VAL A 65 -23.54 1.79 17.78
N LYS A 66 -23.53 2.67 16.78
CA LYS A 66 -22.32 3.30 16.25
C LYS A 66 -21.86 4.43 17.14
N HIS A 67 -20.66 4.34 17.67
CA HIS A 67 -20.00 5.37 18.47
C HIS A 67 -18.76 5.92 17.74
N PRO A 68 -18.47 7.21 17.85
CA PRO A 68 -17.21 7.76 17.38
C PRO A 68 -16.04 7.11 18.13
N ALA A 69 -14.94 6.86 17.43
CA ALA A 69 -13.69 6.38 17.98
C ALA A 69 -12.54 7.28 17.48
N ASP A 70 -11.40 7.21 18.15
CA ASP A 70 -10.19 7.87 17.63
C ASP A 70 -9.88 7.32 16.25
N GLY A 71 -9.57 8.25 15.32
CA GLY A 71 -9.22 7.88 13.96
C GLY A 71 -7.99 6.98 13.91
N GLN A 72 -8.10 5.83 13.27
CA GLN A 72 -7.01 4.89 13.07
C GLN A 72 -6.87 4.60 11.58
N LEU A 73 -5.65 4.73 11.06
CA LEU A 73 -5.29 4.35 9.70
C LEU A 73 -4.37 3.14 9.76
N LEU A 74 -4.76 2.08 9.07
CA LEU A 74 -4.00 0.84 8.96
C LEU A 74 -3.52 0.65 7.52
N TYR A 75 -2.25 0.30 7.36
CA TYR A 75 -1.67 -0.16 6.10
C TYR A 75 -1.34 -1.64 6.20
N ARG A 76 -1.98 -2.49 5.39
CA ARG A 76 -1.84 -3.96 5.43
C ARG A 76 -1.95 -4.53 6.86
N GLY A 77 -2.81 -3.91 7.69
CA GLY A 77 -3.04 -4.32 9.09
C GLY A 77 -2.14 -3.66 10.13
N TYR A 78 -1.11 -2.91 9.73
CA TYR A 78 -0.22 -2.17 10.64
C TYR A 78 -0.73 -0.75 10.87
N ASP A 79 -0.77 -0.31 12.13
CA ASP A 79 -1.10 1.09 12.44
C ASP A 79 -0.01 2.03 11.90
N VAL A 80 -0.43 3.08 11.21
CA VAL A 80 0.49 4.09 10.66
C VAL A 80 1.36 4.74 11.74
N LYS A 81 0.82 4.91 12.97
CA LYS A 81 1.60 5.45 14.09
C LYS A 81 2.73 4.51 14.50
N ASP A 82 2.48 3.20 14.47
CA ASP A 82 3.50 2.18 14.78
C ASP A 82 4.56 2.11 13.69
N LEU A 83 4.17 2.21 12.41
CA LEU A 83 5.10 2.30 11.30
C LEU A 83 6.02 3.52 11.42
N ILE A 84 5.47 4.70 11.73
CA ILE A 84 6.25 5.94 11.94
C ILE A 84 7.18 5.81 13.15
N ASN A 85 6.71 5.22 14.24
CA ASN A 85 7.52 5.04 15.44
C ASN A 85 8.64 4.01 15.25
N GLY A 86 8.35 2.91 14.55
CA GLY A 86 9.31 1.86 14.24
C GLY A 86 10.41 2.32 13.28
N SER A 87 10.08 3.21 12.34
CA SER A 87 11.02 3.75 11.36
C SER A 87 11.75 5.01 11.82
N ARG A 88 11.59 5.45 13.08
CA ARG A 88 12.28 6.63 13.62
C ARG A 88 13.81 6.46 13.53
N GLY A 89 14.44 7.41 12.82
CA GLY A 89 15.87 7.39 12.54
C GLY A 89 16.25 6.57 11.30
N SER A 90 15.31 5.89 10.66
CA SER A 90 15.53 5.26 9.37
C SER A 90 15.52 6.31 8.25
N ARG A 91 16.50 6.21 7.35
CA ARG A 91 16.56 7.05 6.14
C ARG A 91 15.49 6.67 5.11
N PHE A 92 14.98 5.45 5.16
CA PHE A 92 14.15 4.84 4.13
C PHE A 92 12.73 4.50 4.60
N ALA A 93 12.18 5.29 5.53
CA ALA A 93 10.84 5.10 6.08
C ALA A 93 9.74 5.12 4.99
N PHE A 94 9.91 5.94 3.96
CA PHE A 94 8.99 6.01 2.83
C PHE A 94 9.04 4.74 1.97
N GLU A 95 10.24 4.27 1.65
CA GLU A 95 10.45 3.04 0.89
C GLU A 95 9.97 1.81 1.65
N GLU A 96 10.14 1.75 2.97
CA GLU A 96 9.63 0.69 3.83
C GLU A 96 8.09 0.63 3.78
N ALA A 97 7.41 1.78 3.92
CA ALA A 97 5.96 1.86 3.78
C ALA A 97 5.51 1.49 2.35
N GLY A 98 6.23 1.94 1.33
CA GLY A 98 5.98 1.57 -0.06
C GLY A 98 6.10 0.08 -0.30
N TYR A 99 7.12 -0.55 0.25
CA TYR A 99 7.32 -2.00 0.19
C TYR A 99 6.13 -2.75 0.83
N LEU A 100 5.73 -2.34 2.04
CA LEU A 100 4.58 -2.92 2.74
C LEU A 100 3.29 -2.85 1.90
N LEU A 101 3.00 -1.69 1.31
CA LEU A 101 1.80 -1.49 0.51
C LEU A 101 1.79 -2.36 -0.76
N LEU A 102 2.94 -2.50 -1.42
CA LEU A 102 3.10 -3.28 -2.65
C LEU A 102 3.09 -4.79 -2.39
N PHE A 103 3.86 -5.24 -1.39
CA PHE A 103 4.13 -6.66 -1.18
C PHE A 103 3.38 -7.27 -0.01
N GLY A 104 2.64 -6.48 0.78
CA GLY A 104 1.75 -6.97 1.83
C GLY A 104 2.42 -7.34 3.14
N GLN A 105 3.75 -7.20 3.25
CA GLN A 105 4.54 -7.49 4.44
C GLN A 105 5.67 -6.47 4.62
N LEU A 106 6.13 -6.30 5.86
CA LEU A 106 7.29 -5.46 6.13
C LEU A 106 8.56 -6.11 5.58
N PRO A 107 9.47 -5.33 4.98
CA PRO A 107 10.74 -5.86 4.47
C PRO A 107 11.69 -6.22 5.62
N THR A 108 12.56 -7.22 5.40
CA THR A 108 13.77 -7.34 6.18
C THR A 108 14.75 -6.20 5.82
N PRO A 109 15.79 -5.92 6.63
CA PRO A 109 16.81 -4.92 6.29
C PRO A 109 17.42 -5.13 4.91
N GLU A 110 17.73 -6.38 4.56
CA GLU A 110 18.30 -6.75 3.27
C GLU A 110 17.33 -6.53 2.11
N GLN A 111 16.04 -6.86 2.32
CA GLN A 111 14.99 -6.64 1.33
C GLN A 111 14.77 -5.15 1.10
N LEU A 112 14.80 -4.33 2.16
CA LEU A 112 14.66 -2.88 2.05
C LEU A 112 15.84 -2.27 1.28
N GLU A 113 17.06 -2.69 1.57
CA GLU A 113 18.25 -2.22 0.86
C GLU A 113 18.18 -2.55 -0.63
N GLN A 114 17.81 -3.79 -0.98
CA GLN A 114 17.64 -4.22 -2.36
C GLN A 114 16.54 -3.41 -3.07
N PHE A 115 15.39 -3.19 -2.41
CA PHE A 115 14.29 -2.40 -2.95
C PHE A 115 14.71 -0.96 -3.21
N CYS A 116 15.42 -0.32 -2.27
CA CYS A 116 15.95 1.03 -2.44
C CYS A 116 16.95 1.13 -3.59
N ALA A 117 17.82 0.12 -3.76
CA ALA A 117 18.76 0.06 -4.88
C ALA A 117 18.03 0.00 -6.23
N VAL A 118 17.04 -0.88 -6.37
CA VAL A 118 16.23 -1.00 -7.60
C VAL A 118 15.47 0.29 -7.89
N LEU A 119 14.85 0.92 -6.88
CA LEU A 119 14.20 2.22 -7.05
C LEU A 119 15.20 3.30 -7.49
N GLY A 120 16.43 3.27 -6.97
CA GLY A 120 17.50 4.16 -7.38
C GLY A 120 17.85 4.00 -8.86
N GLU A 121 17.95 2.77 -9.34
CA GLU A 121 18.22 2.45 -10.74
C GLU A 121 17.07 2.92 -11.68
N CYS A 122 15.82 2.85 -11.20
CA CYS A 122 14.66 3.31 -11.96
C CYS A 122 14.52 4.84 -12.01
N ARG A 123 15.23 5.60 -11.17
CA ARG A 123 15.16 7.08 -11.10
C ARG A 123 16.07 7.78 -12.11
N THR A 124 16.37 7.17 -13.23
CA THR A 124 17.16 7.80 -14.31
C THR A 124 16.40 8.98 -14.90
N CYS A 125 17.05 10.15 -14.91
CA CYS A 125 16.48 11.35 -15.54
C CYS A 125 16.59 11.23 -17.07
N LEU A 126 15.47 11.35 -17.75
CA LEU A 126 15.46 11.47 -19.22
C LEU A 126 15.91 12.88 -19.61
N LEU A 127 16.70 13.00 -20.67
CA LEU A 127 17.29 14.27 -21.14
C LEU A 127 16.27 15.41 -21.28
N TYR A 128 15.05 15.11 -21.72
CA TYR A 128 13.99 16.10 -21.89
C TYR A 128 13.21 16.42 -20.59
N THR A 129 13.46 15.71 -19.49
CA THR A 129 12.92 16.02 -18.18
C THR A 129 13.94 16.76 -17.30
N SER A 130 15.16 16.96 -17.77
CA SER A 130 16.13 17.81 -17.10
C SER A 130 15.60 19.24 -17.00
N PRO A 131 15.73 19.91 -15.84
CA PRO A 131 15.36 21.31 -15.78
C PRO A 131 16.14 22.09 -16.82
N SER A 132 15.43 22.98 -17.56
CA SER A 132 16.07 23.90 -18.49
C SER A 132 17.25 24.59 -17.83
N PRO A 133 18.40 24.74 -18.48
CA PRO A 133 19.45 25.62 -17.98
C PRO A 133 18.81 26.96 -17.66
N ARG A 134 19.02 27.48 -16.47
CA ARG A 134 18.56 28.85 -16.13
C ARG A 134 19.36 29.79 -17.01
N ASP A 135 18.64 30.57 -17.80
CA ASP A 135 19.19 31.72 -18.50
C ASP A 135 19.79 32.72 -17.51
#